data_7257aeed609e2154cf638bcf3712e7f5
#
_entry.id   7257aeed609e2154cf638bcf3712e7f5
#
_cell.length_a   1.000
_cell.length_b   1.000
_cell.length_c   1.000
_cell.angle_alpha   90.00
_cell.angle_beta   90.00
_cell.angle_gamma   90.00
#
_symmetry.space_group_name_H-M   'P 1'
#
loop_
_entity.id
_entity.type
_entity.pdbx_description
1 polymer ?
#
loop_
_entity_poly.entity_id
_entity_poly.type
_entity_poly.pdbx_seq_one_letter_code
_entity_poly.pdbx_strand_id
1 'polypeptide(L)'
;MILVYTGDGKGKTSACTGQTVRAMGQGMKVAFGQFMKRDGQAGEQTMLAQWLGPRFLAGGLGFLRRDEERPAHREAALRVLDWAREQLLEVDMLVLDESLYALGAGILLRGEVEDLLARARQQDKHLVL
;
A
#
# COMPACT_ATOMS: atom_id res chain seq x y z
N MET A 1 8.02 11.52 -7.24
CA MET A 1 7.61 10.63 -8.37
C MET A 1 6.38 9.84 -7.97
N ILE A 2 5.42 9.75 -8.84
CA ILE A 2 4.24 8.90 -8.64
C ILE A 2 4.32 7.75 -9.66
N LEU A 3 4.28 6.51 -9.18
CA LEU A 3 4.20 5.30 -10.01
C LEU A 3 2.88 4.59 -9.76
N VAL A 4 2.27 4.10 -10.83
CA VAL A 4 1.03 3.32 -10.76
C VAL A 4 1.21 2.01 -11.52
N TYR A 5 1.07 0.88 -10.83
CA TYR A 5 1.05 -0.45 -11.44
C TYR A 5 -0.39 -0.93 -11.57
N THR A 6 -0.86 -1.08 -12.78
CA THR A 6 -2.23 -1.48 -13.07
C THR A 6 -2.28 -2.58 -14.13
N GLY A 7 -3.41 -3.24 -14.25
CA GLY A 7 -3.66 -4.31 -15.22
C GLY A 7 -4.22 -5.56 -14.57
N ASP A 8 -4.73 -6.47 -15.41
CA ASP A 8 -5.40 -7.70 -14.97
C ASP A 8 -4.41 -8.85 -14.72
N GLY A 9 -3.16 -8.70 -15.19
CA GLY A 9 -2.12 -9.70 -15.05
C GLY A 9 -1.48 -9.75 -13.66
N LYS A 10 -0.62 -10.73 -13.49
CA LYS A 10 0.22 -10.90 -12.29
C LYS A 10 1.49 -10.06 -12.38
N GLY A 11 2.11 -9.81 -11.23
CA GLY A 11 3.41 -9.14 -11.13
C GLY A 11 3.37 -7.74 -10.53
N LYS A 12 2.18 -7.18 -10.21
CA LYS A 12 2.07 -5.86 -9.59
C LYS A 12 2.74 -5.81 -8.22
N THR A 13 2.47 -6.78 -7.35
CA THR A 13 3.14 -6.91 -6.05
C THR A 13 4.64 -7.10 -6.19
N SER A 14 5.08 -7.92 -7.16
CA SER A 14 6.51 -8.12 -7.45
C SER A 14 7.17 -6.82 -7.91
N ALA A 15 6.49 -6.02 -8.73
CA ALA A 15 6.98 -4.71 -9.15
C ALA A 15 7.09 -3.74 -7.96
N CYS A 16 6.09 -3.69 -7.10
CA CYS A 16 6.10 -2.90 -5.86
C CYS A 16 7.26 -3.31 -4.94
N THR A 17 7.45 -4.61 -4.75
CA THR A 17 8.57 -5.16 -3.95
C THR A 17 9.92 -4.80 -4.58
N GLY A 18 10.04 -4.92 -5.89
CA GLY A 18 11.24 -4.53 -6.62
C GLY A 18 11.59 -3.06 -6.45
N GLN A 19 10.62 -2.16 -6.52
CA GLN A 19 10.83 -0.72 -6.25
C GLN A 19 11.31 -0.48 -4.82
N THR A 20 10.75 -1.22 -3.86
CA THR A 20 11.18 -1.15 -2.45
C THR A 20 12.65 -1.52 -2.30
N VAL A 21 13.06 -2.65 -2.87
CA VAL A 21 14.46 -3.11 -2.83
C VAL A 21 15.40 -2.09 -3.48
N ARG A 22 15.03 -1.56 -4.64
CA ARG A 22 15.84 -0.54 -5.34
C ARG A 22 15.99 0.74 -4.52
N ALA A 23 14.90 1.22 -3.93
CA ALA A 23 14.91 2.43 -3.11
C ALA A 23 15.75 2.25 -1.85
N MET A 24 15.59 1.12 -1.16
CA MET A 24 16.41 0.78 0.01
C MET A 24 17.89 0.70 -0.35
N GLY A 25 18.23 0.10 -1.49
CA GLY A 25 19.60 0.03 -1.99
C GLY A 25 20.22 1.39 -2.28
N GLN A 26 19.41 2.41 -2.54
CA GLN A 26 19.84 3.80 -2.69
C GLN A 26 19.86 4.58 -1.36
N GLY A 27 19.63 3.91 -0.24
CA GLY A 27 19.60 4.54 1.08
C GLY A 27 18.31 5.29 1.41
N MET A 28 17.26 5.09 0.63
CA MET A 28 15.97 5.72 0.88
C MET A 28 15.22 5.02 2.02
N LYS A 29 14.53 5.80 2.82
CA LYS A 29 13.61 5.29 3.84
C LYS A 29 12.27 4.94 3.18
N VAL A 30 11.86 3.68 3.28
CA VAL A 30 10.68 3.16 2.58
C VAL A 30 9.66 2.64 3.59
N ALA A 31 8.37 2.90 3.33
CA ALA A 31 7.26 2.21 3.97
C ALA A 31 6.46 1.43 2.91
N PHE A 32 5.94 0.27 3.28
CA PHE A 32 5.18 -0.61 2.40
C PHE A 32 3.90 -1.07 3.10
N GLY A 33 2.76 -0.67 2.56
CA GLY A 33 1.44 -1.08 3.04
C GLY A 33 0.73 -1.97 2.02
N GLN A 34 -0.06 -2.91 2.50
CA GLN A 34 -0.92 -3.75 1.67
C GLN A 34 -2.38 -3.58 2.09
N PHE A 35 -3.20 -3.07 1.18
CA PHE A 35 -4.64 -3.20 1.26
C PHE A 35 -5.06 -4.63 0.90
N MET A 36 -6.21 -5.07 1.33
CA MET A 36 -6.86 -6.33 0.92
C MET A 36 -6.09 -7.63 1.22
N LYS A 37 -4.84 -7.58 1.59
CA LYS A 37 -4.07 -8.76 1.99
C LYS A 37 -4.02 -8.90 3.51
N ARG A 38 -4.21 -10.13 3.99
CA ARG A 38 -4.02 -10.47 5.41
C ARG A 38 -2.55 -10.59 5.72
N ASP A 39 -2.19 -10.31 6.96
CA ASP A 39 -0.87 -10.64 7.46
C ASP A 39 -0.64 -12.16 7.44
N GLY A 40 0.55 -12.58 7.01
CA GLY A 40 0.91 -13.99 6.86
C GLY A 40 0.33 -14.70 5.64
N GLN A 41 -0.30 -13.98 4.72
CA GLN A 41 -0.95 -14.55 3.54
C GLN A 41 0.02 -14.80 2.38
N ALA A 42 1.08 -14.02 2.24
CA ALA A 42 1.95 -14.02 1.08
C ALA A 42 3.44 -14.00 1.46
N GLY A 43 4.27 -14.62 0.62
CA GLY A 43 5.68 -14.82 0.91
C GLY A 43 6.50 -13.54 1.04
N GLU A 44 6.17 -12.50 0.26
CA GLU A 44 6.85 -11.21 0.33
C GLU A 44 6.73 -10.54 1.70
N GLN A 45 5.68 -10.82 2.44
CA GLN A 45 5.39 -10.20 3.74
C GLN A 45 6.46 -10.54 4.78
N THR A 46 6.98 -11.77 4.76
CA THR A 46 8.06 -12.18 5.67
C THR A 46 9.30 -11.32 5.47
N MET A 47 9.70 -11.11 4.22
CA MET A 47 10.90 -10.32 3.90
C MET A 47 10.66 -8.83 4.15
N LEU A 48 9.50 -8.31 3.75
CA LEU A 48 9.15 -6.90 3.97
C LEU A 48 9.09 -6.56 5.45
N ALA A 49 8.51 -7.43 6.28
CA ALA A 49 8.47 -7.25 7.73
C ALA A 49 9.88 -7.24 8.34
N GLN A 50 10.76 -8.13 7.87
CA GLN A 50 12.14 -8.20 8.34
C GLN A 50 12.94 -6.94 7.95
N TRP A 51 12.77 -6.45 6.72
CA TRP A 51 13.53 -5.30 6.22
C TRP A 51 13.00 -3.96 6.75
N LEU A 52 11.70 -3.82 6.88
CA LEU A 52 11.05 -2.54 7.16
C LEU A 52 10.57 -2.39 8.60
N GLY A 53 10.35 -3.51 9.32
CA GLY A 53 9.83 -3.46 10.70
C GLY A 53 8.49 -2.73 10.75
N PRO A 54 8.34 -1.68 11.59
CA PRO A 54 7.08 -0.95 11.75
C PRO A 54 6.66 -0.15 10.51
N ARG A 55 7.52 -0.03 9.51
CA ARG A 55 7.19 0.58 8.22
C ARG A 55 6.60 -0.42 7.21
N PHE A 56 6.29 -1.63 7.65
CA PHE A 56 5.51 -2.61 6.89
C PHE A 56 4.17 -2.86 7.58
N LEU A 57 3.08 -2.86 6.81
CA LEU A 57 1.75 -3.19 7.30
C LEU A 57 0.94 -3.94 6.23
N ALA A 58 0.56 -5.19 6.53
CA ALA A 58 -0.47 -5.92 5.79
C ALA A 58 -1.77 -5.82 6.58
N GLY A 59 -2.61 -4.86 6.23
CA GLY A 59 -3.78 -4.47 7.03
C GLY A 59 -5.13 -4.89 6.46
N GLY A 60 -5.16 -5.70 5.40
CA GLY A 60 -6.40 -6.16 4.77
C GLY A 60 -6.98 -7.43 5.37
N LEU A 61 -8.12 -7.84 4.85
CA LEU A 61 -8.87 -9.02 5.27
C LEU A 61 -8.90 -10.14 4.22
N GLY A 62 -8.16 -10.00 3.13
CA GLY A 62 -8.18 -10.91 2.00
C GLY A 62 -9.18 -10.47 0.94
N PHE A 63 -9.61 -11.40 0.08
CA PHE A 63 -10.57 -11.09 -0.99
C PHE A 63 -11.93 -10.70 -0.43
N LEU A 64 -12.53 -9.68 -1.01
CA LEU A 64 -13.94 -9.34 -0.80
C LEU A 64 -14.79 -10.32 -1.61
N ARG A 65 -15.54 -11.20 -0.94
CA ARG A 65 -16.33 -12.26 -1.59
C ARG A 65 -17.81 -12.01 -1.50
N ARG A 66 -18.30 -11.34 -0.42
CA ARG A 66 -19.71 -11.09 -0.14
C ARG A 66 -19.92 -9.65 0.31
N ASP A 67 -21.06 -9.08 -0.04
CA ASP A 67 -21.38 -7.69 0.31
C ASP A 67 -21.45 -7.45 1.82
N GLU A 68 -21.83 -8.46 2.61
CA GLU A 68 -21.86 -8.38 4.06
C GLU A 68 -20.48 -8.12 4.68
N GLU A 69 -19.42 -8.46 3.96
CA GLU A 69 -18.03 -8.26 4.41
C GLU A 69 -17.53 -6.82 4.20
N ARG A 70 -18.24 -6.02 3.37
CA ARG A 70 -17.80 -4.66 3.01
C ARG A 70 -17.51 -3.74 4.20
N PRO A 71 -18.36 -3.65 5.23
CA PRO A 71 -18.08 -2.78 6.36
C PRO A 71 -16.74 -3.10 7.06
N ALA A 72 -16.43 -4.38 7.26
CA ALA A 72 -15.18 -4.81 7.86
C ALA A 72 -13.96 -4.51 6.97
N HIS A 73 -14.08 -4.76 5.66
CA HIS A 73 -13.04 -4.42 4.67
C HIS A 73 -12.79 -2.91 4.62
N ARG A 74 -13.86 -2.12 4.64
CA ARG A 74 -13.77 -0.65 4.66
C ARG A 74 -13.04 -0.16 5.92
N GLU A 75 -13.39 -0.68 7.07
CA GLU A 75 -12.74 -0.33 8.33
C GLU A 75 -11.25 -0.69 8.33
N ALA A 76 -10.90 -1.89 7.82
CA ALA A 76 -9.51 -2.30 7.67
C ALA A 76 -8.75 -1.38 6.71
N ALA A 77 -9.35 -0.99 5.59
CA ALA A 77 -8.74 -0.07 4.63
C ALA A 77 -8.51 1.32 5.21
N LEU A 78 -9.43 1.82 6.02
CA LEU A 78 -9.26 3.11 6.73
C LEU A 78 -8.06 3.09 7.68
N ARG A 79 -7.82 1.97 8.36
CA ARG A 79 -6.62 1.83 9.23
C ARG A 79 -5.33 1.86 8.41
N VAL A 80 -5.30 1.19 7.27
CA VAL A 80 -4.12 1.25 6.36
C VAL A 80 -3.94 2.66 5.83
N LEU A 81 -5.02 3.35 5.46
CA LEU A 81 -4.99 4.70 4.94
C LEU A 81 -4.44 5.70 5.97
N ASP A 82 -4.88 5.61 7.23
CA ASP A 82 -4.38 6.47 8.30
C ASP A 82 -2.89 6.20 8.57
N TRP A 83 -2.50 4.94 8.64
CA TRP A 83 -1.09 4.54 8.75
C TRP A 83 -0.27 5.09 7.57
N ALA A 84 -0.78 5.00 6.34
CA ALA A 84 -0.11 5.52 5.15
C ALA A 84 0.14 7.02 5.23
N ARG A 85 -0.83 7.79 5.72
CA ARG A 85 -0.69 9.25 5.93
C ARG A 85 0.41 9.57 6.94
N GLU A 86 0.48 8.82 8.03
CA GLU A 86 1.55 8.97 9.04
C GLU A 86 2.91 8.63 8.44
N GLN A 87 3.01 7.52 7.69
CA GLN A 87 4.26 7.10 7.07
C GLN A 87 4.78 8.14 6.05
N LEU A 88 3.90 8.81 5.29
CA LEU A 88 4.31 9.85 4.35
C LEU A 88 5.10 10.99 5.00
N LEU A 89 4.86 11.27 6.28
CA LEU A 89 5.62 12.28 7.01
C LEU A 89 7.07 11.87 7.28
N GLU A 90 7.33 10.56 7.34
CA GLU A 90 8.58 10.00 7.86
C GLU A 90 9.50 9.38 6.79
N VAL A 91 8.94 8.98 5.64
CA VAL A 91 9.67 8.21 4.64
C VAL A 91 9.94 9.02 3.36
N ASP A 92 10.87 8.52 2.54
CA ASP A 92 11.14 9.07 1.21
C ASP A 92 10.21 8.46 0.16
N MET A 93 9.83 7.19 0.34
CA MET A 93 8.95 6.45 -0.55
C MET A 93 7.90 5.68 0.24
N LEU A 94 6.64 5.83 -0.15
CA LEU A 94 5.52 5.01 0.32
C LEU A 94 5.04 4.12 -0.83
N VAL A 95 4.94 2.83 -0.56
CA VAL A 95 4.39 1.82 -1.48
C VAL A 95 3.07 1.30 -0.90
N LEU A 96 2.02 1.31 -1.71
CA LEU A 96 0.68 0.84 -1.31
C LEU A 96 0.18 -0.22 -2.31
N ASP A 97 0.52 -1.46 -2.03
CA ASP A 97 0.09 -2.63 -2.81
C ASP A 97 -1.41 -2.89 -2.64
N GLU A 98 -2.06 -3.37 -3.68
CA GLU A 98 -3.51 -3.64 -3.74
C GLU A 98 -4.40 -2.38 -3.60
N SER A 99 -3.83 -1.18 -3.72
CA SER A 99 -4.59 0.07 -3.63
C SER A 99 -5.61 0.21 -4.76
N LEU A 100 -5.24 -0.18 -5.99
CA LEU A 100 -6.15 -0.13 -7.14
C LEU A 100 -7.24 -1.20 -7.08
N TYR A 101 -6.93 -2.37 -6.52
CA TYR A 101 -7.97 -3.37 -6.24
C TYR A 101 -8.99 -2.82 -5.22
N ALA A 102 -8.51 -2.24 -4.12
CA ALA A 102 -9.39 -1.65 -3.10
C ALA A 102 -10.23 -0.50 -3.67
N LEU A 103 -9.65 0.33 -4.53
CA LEU A 103 -10.37 1.41 -5.23
C LEU A 103 -11.42 0.85 -6.18
N GLY A 104 -11.07 -0.12 -7.01
CA GLY A 104 -11.99 -0.75 -7.97
C GLY A 104 -13.14 -1.49 -7.29
N ALA A 105 -12.90 -2.06 -6.12
CA ALA A 105 -13.92 -2.73 -5.31
C ALA A 105 -14.79 -1.76 -4.49
N GLY A 106 -14.52 -0.45 -4.53
CA GLY A 106 -15.23 0.55 -3.73
C GLY A 106 -14.90 0.54 -2.24
N ILE A 107 -13.82 -0.13 -1.85
CA ILE A 107 -13.34 -0.17 -0.46
C ILE A 107 -12.51 1.08 -0.12
N LEU A 108 -11.70 1.55 -1.04
CA LEU A 108 -11.13 2.91 -1.04
C LEU A 108 -11.97 3.82 -1.90
N LEU A 109 -12.11 5.06 -1.49
CA LEU A 109 -12.77 6.09 -2.27
C LEU A 109 -11.76 6.88 -3.09
N ARG A 110 -12.19 7.36 -4.26
CA ARG A 110 -11.36 8.16 -5.15
C ARG A 110 -10.72 9.36 -4.44
N GLY A 111 -11.49 10.10 -3.66
CA GLY A 111 -11.01 11.26 -2.91
C GLY A 111 -9.90 10.93 -1.92
N GLU A 112 -9.89 9.72 -1.37
CA GLU A 112 -8.84 9.27 -0.44
C GLU A 112 -7.52 9.01 -1.18
N VAL A 113 -7.59 8.43 -2.37
CA VAL A 113 -6.41 8.25 -3.23
C VAL A 113 -5.88 9.59 -3.71
N GLU A 114 -6.77 10.50 -4.12
CA GLU A 114 -6.40 11.86 -4.53
C GLU A 114 -5.73 12.64 -3.37
N ASP A 115 -6.20 12.47 -2.14
CA ASP A 115 -5.58 13.05 -0.94
C ASP A 115 -4.15 12.54 -0.74
N LEU A 116 -3.92 11.23 -0.88
CA LEU A 116 -2.58 10.65 -0.80
C LEU A 116 -1.64 11.22 -1.88
N LEU A 117 -2.13 11.33 -3.11
CA LEU A 117 -1.38 11.92 -4.22
C LEU A 117 -1.00 13.37 -3.94
N ALA A 118 -1.95 14.17 -3.43
CA ALA A 118 -1.72 15.56 -3.09
C ALA A 118 -0.68 15.70 -1.96
N ARG A 119 -0.79 14.88 -0.91
CA ARG A 119 0.18 14.86 0.20
C ARG A 119 1.58 14.48 -0.26
N ALA A 120 1.70 13.44 -1.07
CA ALA A 120 2.99 13.00 -1.60
C ALA A 120 3.67 14.12 -2.42
N ARG A 121 2.90 14.82 -3.25
CA ARG A 121 3.41 15.95 -4.03
C ARG A 121 3.83 17.12 -3.16
N GLN A 122 2.99 17.51 -2.20
CA GLN A 122 3.29 18.64 -1.29
C GLN A 122 4.54 18.39 -0.46
N GLN A 123 4.80 17.14 -0.08
CA GLN A 123 5.93 16.75 0.76
C GLN A 123 7.15 16.29 -0.06
N ASP A 124 7.07 16.35 -1.38
CA ASP A 124 8.11 15.87 -2.31
C ASP A 124 8.50 14.42 -2.05
N LYS A 125 7.51 13.55 -1.85
CA LYS A 125 7.68 12.12 -1.59
C LYS A 125 7.41 11.29 -2.84
N HIS A 126 8.01 10.10 -2.88
CA HIS A 126 7.66 9.09 -3.88
C HIS A 126 6.46 8.27 -3.39
N LEU A 127 5.49 8.04 -4.27
CA LEU A 127 4.33 7.21 -4.00
C LEU A 127 4.17 6.16 -5.10
N VAL A 128 4.04 4.90 -4.71
CA VAL A 128 3.82 3.76 -5.59
C VAL A 128 2.47 3.13 -5.25
N LEU A 129 1.59 2.97 -6.26
CA LEU A 129 0.24 2.41 -6.11
C LEU A 129 0.07 1.17 -6.99
#